data_4aae41848f68d7e27a3d84c8be46f1e0
#
_entry.id   4aae41848f68d7e27a3d84c8be46f1e0
#
_cell.length_a   1.000
_cell.length_b   1.000
_cell.length_c   1.000
_cell.angle_alpha   90.00
_cell.angle_beta   90.00
_cell.angle_gamma   90.00
#
_symmetry.space_group_name_H-M   'P 1'
#
loop_
_entity.id
_entity.type
_entity.pdbx_description
1 polymer ?
#
loop_
_entity_poly.entity_id
_entity_poly.type
_entity_poly.pdbx_seq_one_letter_code
_entity_poly.pdbx_strand_id
1 'polypeptide(L)'
;MLEKCRAWLDAHENEMIEDLKSFVSCCSVSRADLAAPGAPFGPENAEMLNRILWRAARFGFETKNGNGYYGTVTLGKGDDAIGFIAHADVVPEGNHWIHEPYNPVREGDFLFGRGSSDNKSACVSALYIMRMIKELNLPLRHGVKLIVGLSEETGMQDMVPYNLAEKPCRVTLVPDGRFPVCYAQKGTLRARVKIARGEELAGFEGGEVDNMVPPQAECVVRVSAEEAKAALTASGFLAPEYEVSSDDAGAKIVAHGVASHAAAPEHGKSAILMLADALEKAGLVGGASLRAVQAIHFFAQGCYGEHMGIACEDPDTGKTTMTVGVARTYGDEIELHADCRLSVAANPAQMAARFEEAARNAGLDVIETKTTDPVFIEKTDPRVQALQKAYFEM
;
A
#
# COMPACT_ATOMS: atom_id res chain seq x y z
N MET A 1 15.64 -2.60 -35.32
CA MET A 1 14.47 -1.95 -34.69
C MET A 1 14.87 -1.36 -33.35
N LEU A 2 15.44 -2.15 -32.46
CA LEU A 2 15.84 -1.75 -31.11
C LEU A 2 16.76 -0.50 -31.09
N GLU A 3 17.80 -0.47 -31.90
CA GLU A 3 18.71 0.70 -32.00
C GLU A 3 17.99 1.99 -32.39
N LYS A 4 17.00 1.91 -33.30
CA LYS A 4 16.20 3.09 -33.68
C LYS A 4 15.33 3.57 -32.52
N CYS A 5 14.78 2.65 -31.71
CA CYS A 5 13.99 2.99 -30.54
C CYS A 5 14.88 3.65 -29.49
N ARG A 6 16.07 3.11 -29.21
CA ARG A 6 17.04 3.71 -28.29
C ARG A 6 17.45 5.11 -28.72
N ALA A 7 17.86 5.29 -29.96
CA ALA A 7 18.22 6.59 -30.49
C ALA A 7 17.06 7.60 -30.41
N TRP A 8 15.82 7.14 -30.60
CA TRP A 8 14.65 8.00 -30.45
C TRP A 8 14.44 8.39 -28.98
N LEU A 9 14.57 7.43 -28.03
CA LEU A 9 14.46 7.71 -26.60
C LEU A 9 15.54 8.70 -26.14
N ASP A 10 16.79 8.49 -26.53
CA ASP A 10 17.90 9.40 -26.18
C ASP A 10 17.64 10.83 -26.67
N ALA A 11 17.05 10.96 -27.87
CA ALA A 11 16.71 12.26 -28.44
C ALA A 11 15.53 12.96 -27.72
N HIS A 12 14.69 12.21 -27.02
CA HIS A 12 13.48 12.73 -26.36
C HIS A 12 13.54 12.66 -24.81
N GLU A 13 14.65 12.19 -24.23
CA GLU A 13 14.82 12.04 -22.77
C GLU A 13 14.49 13.32 -22.00
N ASN A 14 15.07 14.45 -22.41
CA ASN A 14 14.85 15.70 -21.71
C ASN A 14 13.37 16.16 -21.78
N GLU A 15 12.71 16.00 -22.93
CA GLU A 15 11.30 16.32 -23.06
C GLU A 15 10.44 15.41 -22.18
N MET A 16 10.76 14.11 -22.13
CA MET A 16 10.09 13.14 -21.28
C MET A 16 10.23 13.50 -19.79
N ILE A 17 11.42 13.92 -19.37
CA ILE A 17 11.69 14.34 -17.99
C ILE A 17 10.91 15.62 -17.64
N GLU A 18 10.86 16.61 -18.55
CA GLU A 18 10.09 17.84 -18.30
C GLU A 18 8.57 17.56 -18.23
N ASP A 19 8.05 16.63 -19.03
CA ASP A 19 6.66 16.17 -18.89
C ASP A 19 6.42 15.50 -17.55
N LEU A 20 7.35 14.63 -17.09
CA LEU A 20 7.25 14.01 -15.78
C LEU A 20 7.28 15.06 -14.64
N LYS A 21 8.16 16.03 -14.72
CA LYS A 21 8.20 17.15 -13.76
C LYS A 21 6.86 17.91 -13.75
N SER A 22 6.30 18.19 -14.92
CA SER A 22 4.99 18.84 -15.05
C SER A 22 3.88 18.03 -14.38
N PHE A 23 3.92 16.69 -14.48
CA PHE A 23 2.94 15.83 -13.83
C PHE A 23 3.17 15.73 -12.31
N VAL A 24 4.43 15.62 -11.88
CA VAL A 24 4.80 15.60 -10.45
C VAL A 24 4.42 16.91 -9.75
N SER A 25 4.48 18.07 -10.44
CA SER A 25 4.10 19.35 -9.85
C SER A 25 2.59 19.50 -9.52
N CYS A 26 1.76 18.52 -9.90
CA CYS A 26 0.35 18.47 -9.53
C CYS A 26 0.19 17.61 -8.26
N CYS A 27 -0.37 18.17 -7.18
CA CYS A 27 -0.68 17.47 -5.94
C CYS A 27 -1.96 16.64 -6.10
N SER A 28 -1.90 15.56 -6.86
CA SER A 28 -3.04 14.69 -7.17
C SER A 28 -3.33 13.65 -6.08
N VAL A 29 -3.39 14.07 -4.82
CA VAL A 29 -3.88 13.21 -3.73
C VAL A 29 -5.37 12.96 -3.90
N SER A 30 -5.79 11.70 -3.86
CA SER A 30 -7.20 11.34 -4.02
C SER A 30 -8.02 11.81 -2.81
N ARG A 31 -9.00 12.68 -3.05
CA ARG A 31 -9.82 13.39 -2.06
C ARG A 31 -11.31 13.21 -2.38
N ALA A 32 -11.85 12.03 -2.03
CA ALA A 32 -13.28 11.75 -2.23
C ALA A 32 -14.20 12.67 -1.41
N ASP A 33 -13.70 13.24 -0.31
CA ASP A 33 -14.37 14.27 0.50
C ASP A 33 -14.54 15.61 -0.24
N LEU A 34 -13.77 15.86 -1.30
CA LEU A 34 -13.85 17.03 -2.18
C LEU A 34 -14.51 16.69 -3.53
N ALA A 35 -15.27 15.58 -3.60
CA ALA A 35 -15.90 15.13 -4.83
C ALA A 35 -16.87 16.17 -5.40
N ALA A 36 -16.80 16.37 -6.73
CA ALA A 36 -17.68 17.25 -7.48
C ALA A 36 -17.98 16.64 -8.87
N PRO A 37 -19.00 17.14 -9.60
CA PRO A 37 -19.25 16.69 -10.97
C PRO A 37 -18.02 16.82 -11.86
N GLY A 38 -17.56 15.71 -12.45
CA GLY A 38 -16.34 15.64 -13.26
C GLY A 38 -15.02 15.59 -12.46
N ALA A 39 -15.10 15.56 -11.12
CA ALA A 39 -13.96 15.47 -10.22
C ALA A 39 -14.28 14.57 -9.00
N PRO A 40 -14.57 13.27 -9.20
CA PRO A 40 -15.02 12.37 -8.12
C PRO A 40 -13.96 12.14 -7.03
N PHE A 41 -12.70 12.37 -7.34
CA PHE A 41 -11.56 12.23 -6.43
C PHE A 41 -10.87 13.56 -6.09
N GLY A 42 -11.61 14.67 -6.23
CA GLY A 42 -11.12 16.01 -5.96
C GLY A 42 -10.61 16.76 -7.19
N PRO A 43 -10.48 18.10 -7.08
CA PRO A 43 -10.14 18.97 -8.21
C PRO A 43 -8.71 18.75 -8.72
N GLU A 44 -7.74 18.44 -7.85
CA GLU A 44 -6.34 18.21 -8.23
C GLU A 44 -6.17 16.94 -9.08
N ASN A 45 -6.94 15.88 -8.78
CA ASN A 45 -6.97 14.68 -9.60
C ASN A 45 -7.61 14.95 -10.98
N ALA A 46 -8.68 15.71 -11.03
CA ALA A 46 -9.30 16.11 -12.29
C ALA A 46 -8.34 16.96 -13.14
N GLU A 47 -7.61 17.87 -12.52
CA GLU A 47 -6.56 18.68 -13.18
C GLU A 47 -5.43 17.79 -13.71
N MET A 48 -4.96 16.81 -12.91
CA MET A 48 -3.92 15.86 -13.33
C MET A 48 -4.36 15.05 -14.54
N LEU A 49 -5.59 14.53 -14.52
CA LEU A 49 -6.16 13.82 -15.67
C LEU A 49 -6.18 14.71 -16.92
N ASN A 50 -6.66 15.93 -16.78
CA ASN A 50 -6.72 16.88 -17.90
C ASN A 50 -5.34 17.20 -18.48
N ARG A 51 -4.30 17.33 -17.64
CA ARG A 51 -2.91 17.53 -18.10
C ARG A 51 -2.42 16.36 -18.94
N ILE A 52 -2.64 15.11 -18.48
CA ILE A 52 -2.25 13.91 -19.22
C ILE A 52 -2.98 13.84 -20.57
N LEU A 53 -4.32 14.00 -20.56
CA LEU A 53 -5.11 13.92 -21.78
C LEU A 53 -4.78 15.06 -22.77
N TRP A 54 -4.54 16.27 -22.26
CA TRP A 54 -4.09 17.40 -23.09
C TRP A 54 -2.74 17.10 -23.74
N ARG A 55 -1.77 16.56 -22.97
CA ARG A 55 -0.45 16.20 -23.51
C ARG A 55 -0.56 15.11 -24.57
N ALA A 56 -1.37 14.09 -24.32
CA ALA A 56 -1.65 13.03 -25.29
C ALA A 56 -2.29 13.55 -26.58
N ALA A 57 -3.25 14.47 -26.46
CA ALA A 57 -3.88 15.11 -27.62
C ALA A 57 -2.88 15.94 -28.45
N ARG A 58 -1.91 16.58 -27.81
CA ARG A 58 -0.82 17.29 -28.51
C ARG A 58 0.13 16.36 -29.27
N PHE A 59 0.28 15.10 -28.83
CA PHE A 59 0.94 14.06 -29.60
C PHE A 59 0.06 13.50 -30.72
N GLY A 60 -1.20 13.99 -30.82
CA GLY A 60 -2.17 13.58 -31.86
C GLY A 60 -2.75 12.21 -31.61
N PHE A 61 -2.99 11.85 -30.34
CA PHE A 61 -3.74 10.67 -29.95
C PHE A 61 -5.20 10.97 -29.73
N GLU A 62 -6.06 9.98 -29.89
CA GLU A 62 -7.44 10.01 -29.43
C GLU A 62 -7.47 9.91 -27.92
N THR A 63 -8.21 10.83 -27.27
CA THR A 63 -8.33 10.87 -25.81
C THR A 63 -9.77 10.87 -25.39
N LYS A 64 -10.07 10.23 -24.24
CA LYS A 64 -11.37 10.23 -23.61
C LYS A 64 -11.23 10.50 -22.12
N ASN A 65 -12.08 11.38 -21.59
CA ASN A 65 -12.26 11.58 -20.16
C ASN A 65 -13.53 10.84 -19.72
N GLY A 66 -13.41 9.86 -18.85
CA GLY A 66 -14.50 9.07 -18.28
C GLY A 66 -15.16 9.78 -17.10
N ASN A 67 -15.68 10.98 -17.31
CA ASN A 67 -16.35 11.81 -16.30
C ASN A 67 -15.49 12.09 -15.06
N GLY A 68 -14.18 12.21 -15.24
CA GLY A 68 -13.23 12.46 -14.16
C GLY A 68 -12.86 11.22 -13.33
N TYR A 69 -13.44 10.05 -13.60
CA TYR A 69 -13.05 8.80 -12.92
C TYR A 69 -11.77 8.23 -13.50
N TYR A 70 -11.64 8.22 -14.83
CA TYR A 70 -10.49 7.67 -15.54
C TYR A 70 -10.27 8.41 -16.86
N GLY A 71 -9.11 8.21 -17.45
CA GLY A 71 -8.81 8.63 -18.81
C GLY A 71 -8.38 7.51 -19.71
N THR A 72 -8.60 7.63 -21.02
CA THR A 72 -7.99 6.75 -22.01
C THR A 72 -7.30 7.53 -23.10
N VAL A 73 -6.16 7.02 -23.56
CA VAL A 73 -5.39 7.50 -24.71
C VAL A 73 -5.23 6.33 -25.67
N THR A 74 -5.57 6.53 -26.95
CA THR A 74 -5.61 5.43 -27.92
C THR A 74 -4.76 5.73 -29.13
N LEU A 75 -3.97 4.75 -29.55
CA LEU A 75 -3.23 4.69 -30.82
C LEU A 75 -3.71 3.49 -31.62
N GLY A 76 -4.24 3.71 -32.82
CA GLY A 76 -4.73 2.66 -33.69
C GLY A 76 -6.13 2.15 -33.31
N LYS A 77 -6.37 0.83 -33.43
CA LYS A 77 -7.69 0.24 -33.16
C LYS A 77 -7.91 0.01 -31.65
N GLY A 78 -8.68 0.89 -31.01
CA GLY A 78 -8.94 0.84 -29.58
C GLY A 78 -9.67 -0.40 -29.07
N ASP A 79 -10.54 -1.02 -29.88
CA ASP A 79 -11.31 -2.22 -29.53
C ASP A 79 -10.49 -3.52 -29.58
N ASP A 80 -9.28 -3.49 -30.11
CA ASP A 80 -8.33 -4.60 -30.20
C ASP A 80 -6.94 -4.09 -29.81
N ALA A 81 -6.77 -3.66 -28.57
CA ALA A 81 -5.56 -3.01 -28.08
C ALA A 81 -4.80 -3.84 -27.04
N ILE A 82 -3.50 -3.62 -26.98
CA ILE A 82 -2.68 -3.90 -25.79
C ILE A 82 -2.74 -2.67 -24.90
N GLY A 83 -3.11 -2.85 -23.62
CA GLY A 83 -3.26 -1.79 -22.66
C GLY A 83 -2.02 -1.58 -21.80
N PHE A 84 -1.78 -0.32 -21.44
CA PHE A 84 -1.06 0.07 -20.26
C PHE A 84 -2.07 0.64 -19.27
N ILE A 85 -2.03 0.22 -18.01
CA ILE A 85 -2.80 0.85 -16.94
C ILE A 85 -1.82 1.43 -15.94
N ALA A 86 -1.98 2.71 -15.65
CA ALA A 86 -1.17 3.43 -14.68
C ALA A 86 -2.08 4.39 -13.90
N HIS A 87 -1.71 4.70 -12.67
CA HIS A 87 -2.44 5.68 -11.89
C HIS A 87 -1.71 7.01 -11.82
N ALA A 88 -2.45 8.08 -11.66
CA ALA A 88 -1.94 9.43 -11.57
C ALA A 88 -2.25 10.10 -10.22
N ASP A 89 -3.05 9.45 -9.37
CA ASP A 89 -3.18 9.81 -7.97
C ASP A 89 -1.91 9.43 -7.20
N VAL A 90 -1.74 10.04 -6.05
CA VAL A 90 -0.59 9.82 -5.17
C VAL A 90 -1.03 9.80 -3.71
N VAL A 91 -0.29 9.10 -2.86
CA VAL A 91 -0.46 9.21 -1.40
C VAL A 91 -0.05 10.62 -0.91
N PRO A 92 -0.57 11.08 0.24
CA PRO A 92 -0.09 12.31 0.88
C PRO A 92 1.43 12.31 1.03
N GLU A 93 2.02 13.49 0.97
CA GLU A 93 3.47 13.65 0.98
C GLU A 93 4.16 13.12 2.24
N GLY A 94 3.51 13.17 3.39
CA GLY A 94 4.14 12.86 4.67
C GLY A 94 5.18 13.90 5.09
N ASN A 95 6.16 13.47 5.90
CA ASN A 95 7.17 14.33 6.51
C ASN A 95 8.58 13.98 6.03
N HIS A 96 9.57 14.82 6.40
CA HIS A 96 11.01 14.58 6.22
C HIS A 96 11.51 14.58 4.76
N TRP A 97 10.86 15.33 3.88
CA TRP A 97 11.35 15.56 2.53
C TRP A 97 12.61 16.44 2.53
N ILE A 98 13.59 16.07 1.70
CA ILE A 98 14.78 16.89 1.44
C ILE A 98 14.46 18.01 0.45
N HIS A 99 13.63 17.71 -0.56
CA HIS A 99 13.10 18.65 -1.55
C HIS A 99 11.58 18.77 -1.39
N GLU A 100 11.00 19.87 -1.81
CA GLU A 100 9.55 20.06 -1.82
C GLU A 100 8.89 18.98 -2.69
N PRO A 101 7.94 18.19 -2.17
CA PRO A 101 7.42 17.00 -2.84
C PRO A 101 6.76 17.26 -4.20
N TYR A 102 6.17 18.44 -4.40
CA TYR A 102 5.51 18.85 -5.66
C TYR A 102 6.28 19.91 -6.43
N ASN A 103 7.55 20.16 -6.08
CA ASN A 103 8.50 20.96 -6.86
C ASN A 103 9.67 20.06 -7.29
N PRO A 104 9.49 19.26 -8.36
CA PRO A 104 10.42 18.18 -8.70
C PRO A 104 11.82 18.69 -9.06
N VAL A 105 12.84 18.09 -8.49
CA VAL A 105 14.24 18.44 -8.68
C VAL A 105 14.98 17.27 -9.32
N ARG A 106 15.73 17.53 -10.40
CA ARG A 106 16.66 16.56 -10.99
C ARG A 106 18.07 16.79 -10.45
N GLU A 107 18.66 15.78 -9.85
CA GLU A 107 20.06 15.76 -9.42
C GLU A 107 20.76 14.55 -10.05
N GLY A 108 21.61 14.80 -11.03
CA GLY A 108 22.23 13.74 -11.82
C GLY A 108 21.19 12.87 -12.53
N ASP A 109 21.17 11.57 -12.20
CA ASP A 109 20.25 10.59 -12.77
C ASP A 109 18.98 10.40 -11.93
N PHE A 110 18.82 11.16 -10.85
CA PHE A 110 17.66 11.05 -9.96
C PHE A 110 16.69 12.20 -10.15
N LEU A 111 15.39 11.89 -10.12
CA LEU A 111 14.30 12.86 -10.07
C LEU A 111 13.56 12.72 -8.74
N PHE A 112 13.64 13.75 -7.91
CA PHE A 112 12.97 13.81 -6.61
C PHE A 112 11.60 14.50 -6.74
N GLY A 113 10.57 13.87 -6.18
CA GLY A 113 9.21 14.41 -6.15
C GLY A 113 8.16 13.32 -5.88
N ARG A 114 7.04 13.67 -5.26
CA ARG A 114 5.92 12.75 -5.01
C ARG A 114 5.28 12.31 -6.34
N GLY A 115 5.22 11.00 -6.61
CA GLY A 115 4.70 10.45 -7.86
C GLY A 115 5.75 10.34 -8.99
N SER A 116 7.03 10.70 -8.75
CA SER A 116 8.09 10.55 -9.74
C SER A 116 8.38 9.08 -10.08
N SER A 117 8.15 8.17 -9.14
CA SER A 117 8.25 6.71 -9.33
C SER A 117 6.88 6.06 -9.35
N ASP A 118 6.06 6.33 -8.38
CA ASP A 118 4.75 5.77 -8.11
C ASP A 118 3.67 6.84 -8.29
N ASN A 119 2.90 6.88 -9.42
CA ASN A 119 3.09 6.09 -10.64
C ASN A 119 3.01 6.98 -11.90
N LYS A 120 3.20 8.32 -11.77
CA LYS A 120 3.16 9.26 -12.90
C LYS A 120 4.25 8.97 -13.95
N SER A 121 5.37 8.36 -13.54
CA SER A 121 6.41 7.89 -14.46
C SER A 121 5.88 6.86 -15.46
N ALA A 122 5.01 5.96 -15.03
CA ALA A 122 4.37 4.98 -15.91
C ALA A 122 3.42 5.64 -16.90
N CYS A 123 2.66 6.67 -16.49
CA CYS A 123 1.84 7.47 -17.41
C CYS A 123 2.70 8.12 -18.49
N VAL A 124 3.81 8.77 -18.12
CA VAL A 124 4.73 9.39 -19.07
C VAL A 124 5.38 8.35 -19.96
N SER A 125 5.89 7.26 -19.40
CA SER A 125 6.54 6.19 -20.16
C SER A 125 5.62 5.59 -21.22
N ALA A 126 4.36 5.30 -20.85
CA ALA A 126 3.37 4.79 -21.80
C ALA A 126 3.07 5.79 -22.94
N LEU A 127 2.92 7.08 -22.61
CA LEU A 127 2.73 8.14 -23.61
C LEU A 127 3.89 8.22 -24.60
N TYR A 128 5.13 8.13 -24.11
CA TYR A 128 6.32 8.19 -24.95
C TYR A 128 6.55 6.92 -25.75
N ILE A 129 6.20 5.74 -25.21
CA ILE A 129 6.16 4.50 -25.99
C ILE A 129 5.18 4.62 -27.16
N MET A 130 3.96 5.12 -26.90
CA MET A 130 2.96 5.34 -27.94
C MET A 130 3.43 6.36 -28.98
N ARG A 131 4.06 7.45 -28.56
CA ARG A 131 4.63 8.48 -29.41
C ARG A 131 5.76 7.94 -30.27
N MET A 132 6.70 7.19 -29.70
CA MET A 132 7.79 6.52 -30.41
C MET A 132 7.26 5.58 -31.50
N ILE A 133 6.27 4.75 -31.17
CA ILE A 133 5.62 3.86 -32.13
C ILE A 133 5.06 4.65 -33.33
N LYS A 134 4.37 5.77 -33.05
CA LYS A 134 3.77 6.63 -34.06
C LYS A 134 4.82 7.32 -34.94
N GLU A 135 5.82 7.98 -34.33
CA GLU A 135 6.82 8.78 -35.05
C GLU A 135 7.79 7.90 -35.84
N LEU A 136 8.15 6.73 -35.32
CA LEU A 136 8.96 5.77 -36.05
C LEU A 136 8.14 4.92 -37.06
N ASN A 137 6.83 5.16 -37.13
CA ASN A 137 5.91 4.41 -37.99
C ASN A 137 6.07 2.89 -37.80
N LEU A 138 6.18 2.42 -36.58
CA LEU A 138 6.34 1.00 -36.26
C LEU A 138 5.06 0.24 -36.60
N PRO A 139 5.16 -0.95 -37.24
CA PRO A 139 3.98 -1.73 -37.59
C PRO A 139 3.28 -2.27 -36.36
N LEU A 140 1.98 -1.97 -36.21
CA LEU A 140 1.12 -2.48 -35.14
C LEU A 140 0.18 -3.55 -35.68
N ARG A 141 0.11 -4.70 -35.00
CA ARG A 141 -0.94 -5.72 -35.23
C ARG A 141 -2.21 -5.36 -34.46
N HIS A 142 -2.07 -4.76 -33.30
CA HIS A 142 -3.12 -4.34 -32.39
C HIS A 142 -2.97 -2.86 -32.08
N GLY A 143 -4.03 -2.21 -31.62
CA GLY A 143 -3.91 -0.88 -31.08
C GLY A 143 -3.11 -0.85 -29.77
N VAL A 144 -2.77 0.34 -29.32
CA VAL A 144 -2.19 0.58 -27.98
C VAL A 144 -3.08 1.54 -27.23
N LYS A 145 -3.40 1.23 -25.98
CA LYS A 145 -4.25 2.06 -25.13
C LYS A 145 -3.54 2.32 -23.79
N LEU A 146 -3.43 3.58 -23.39
CA LEU A 146 -3.11 3.94 -22.02
C LEU A 146 -4.41 4.19 -21.27
N ILE A 147 -4.56 3.58 -20.13
CA ILE A 147 -5.66 3.74 -19.16
C ILE A 147 -5.07 4.45 -17.96
N VAL A 148 -5.60 5.61 -17.61
CA VAL A 148 -5.14 6.43 -16.49
C VAL A 148 -6.17 6.35 -15.38
N GLY A 149 -5.79 5.76 -14.24
CA GLY A 149 -6.56 5.72 -13.00
C GLY A 149 -6.27 6.92 -12.09
N LEU A 150 -7.15 7.17 -11.14
CA LEU A 150 -7.09 8.33 -10.22
C LEU A 150 -7.43 7.96 -8.77
N SER A 151 -7.50 6.67 -8.44
CA SER A 151 -7.90 6.18 -7.12
C SER A 151 -7.22 4.85 -6.77
N GLU A 152 -6.04 4.58 -7.29
CA GLU A 152 -5.31 3.34 -6.99
C GLU A 152 -4.98 3.27 -5.51
N GLU A 153 -4.37 4.34 -4.97
CA GLU A 153 -3.93 4.51 -3.59
C GLU A 153 -5.09 4.48 -2.56
N THR A 154 -6.32 4.65 -3.04
CA THR A 154 -7.53 4.69 -2.21
C THR A 154 -8.53 3.57 -2.53
N GLY A 155 -8.10 2.52 -3.25
CA GLY A 155 -8.83 1.28 -3.44
C GLY A 155 -9.54 1.14 -4.78
N MET A 156 -9.02 1.73 -5.86
CA MET A 156 -9.39 1.49 -7.27
C MET A 156 -10.86 1.74 -7.60
N GLN A 157 -11.50 2.72 -6.96
CA GLN A 157 -12.91 3.06 -7.22
C GLN A 157 -13.14 3.63 -8.63
N ASP A 158 -12.12 4.13 -9.26
CA ASP A 158 -12.05 4.60 -10.64
C ASP A 158 -12.20 3.48 -11.69
N MET A 159 -11.75 2.26 -11.35
CA MET A 159 -11.83 1.12 -12.26
C MET A 159 -13.24 0.52 -12.36
N VAL A 160 -14.12 0.79 -11.41
CA VAL A 160 -15.52 0.33 -11.48
C VAL A 160 -16.25 0.94 -12.70
N PRO A 161 -16.32 2.29 -12.86
CA PRO A 161 -16.94 2.88 -14.04
C PRO A 161 -16.15 2.59 -15.34
N TYR A 162 -14.81 2.43 -15.28
CA TYR A 162 -14.04 1.98 -16.44
C TYR A 162 -14.52 0.63 -16.94
N ASN A 163 -14.60 -0.38 -16.08
CA ASN A 163 -15.00 -1.73 -16.44
C ASN A 163 -16.45 -1.84 -16.95
N LEU A 164 -17.33 -0.90 -16.55
CA LEU A 164 -18.70 -0.82 -17.04
C LEU A 164 -18.81 -0.16 -18.42
N ALA A 165 -17.92 0.77 -18.73
CA ALA A 165 -18.01 1.63 -19.93
C ALA A 165 -17.09 1.23 -21.06
N GLU A 166 -15.98 0.52 -20.77
CA GLU A 166 -14.92 0.23 -21.72
C GLU A 166 -14.79 -1.27 -22.00
N LYS A 167 -14.42 -1.60 -23.23
CA LYS A 167 -14.03 -2.98 -23.57
C LYS A 167 -12.64 -3.28 -22.99
N PRO A 168 -12.44 -4.49 -22.43
CA PRO A 168 -11.12 -4.90 -21.94
C PRO A 168 -10.10 -5.00 -23.08
N CYS A 169 -8.87 -4.63 -22.79
CA CYS A 169 -7.75 -4.86 -23.69
C CYS A 169 -7.43 -6.36 -23.78
N ARG A 170 -6.78 -6.79 -24.87
CA ARG A 170 -6.32 -8.18 -25.06
C ARG A 170 -5.35 -8.63 -23.96
N VAL A 171 -4.45 -7.75 -23.63
CA VAL A 171 -3.49 -7.84 -22.51
C VAL A 171 -3.35 -6.46 -21.94
N THR A 172 -3.29 -6.36 -20.64
CA THR A 172 -2.99 -5.10 -19.94
C THR A 172 -1.69 -5.27 -19.18
N LEU A 173 -0.75 -4.36 -19.40
CA LEU A 173 0.49 -4.22 -18.66
C LEU A 173 0.27 -3.19 -17.56
N VAL A 174 0.69 -3.51 -16.34
CA VAL A 174 0.62 -2.63 -15.18
C VAL A 174 2.05 -2.29 -14.77
N PRO A 175 2.63 -1.17 -15.25
CA PRO A 175 4.01 -0.80 -14.96
C PRO A 175 4.13 -0.16 -13.57
N ASP A 176 3.72 -0.91 -12.57
CA ASP A 176 3.67 -0.55 -11.15
C ASP A 176 4.28 -1.65 -10.27
N GLY A 177 5.11 -2.44 -10.85
CA GLY A 177 5.75 -3.59 -10.21
C GLY A 177 7.24 -3.67 -10.50
N ARG A 178 7.86 -4.73 -9.98
CA ARG A 178 9.29 -5.00 -10.18
C ARG A 178 9.55 -5.65 -11.53
N PHE A 179 10.69 -5.32 -12.13
CA PHE A 179 11.21 -5.99 -13.32
C PHE A 179 11.84 -7.36 -12.98
N PRO A 180 11.91 -8.29 -13.95
CA PRO A 180 11.47 -8.20 -15.37
C PRO A 180 9.96 -8.30 -15.57
N VAL A 181 9.24 -9.01 -14.72
CA VAL A 181 7.77 -9.13 -14.75
C VAL A 181 7.27 -9.68 -13.40
N CYS A 182 6.26 -9.04 -12.83
CA CYS A 182 5.52 -9.57 -11.71
C CYS A 182 4.38 -10.44 -12.25
N TYR A 183 4.53 -11.76 -12.15
CA TYR A 183 3.54 -12.75 -12.61
C TYR A 183 2.70 -13.32 -11.46
N ALA A 184 3.10 -13.03 -10.23
CA ALA A 184 2.43 -13.48 -9.02
C ALA A 184 2.41 -12.34 -7.99
N GLN A 185 1.24 -12.10 -7.40
CA GLN A 185 1.03 -11.10 -6.35
C GLN A 185 0.18 -11.70 -5.24
N LYS A 186 0.61 -11.54 -4.01
CA LYS A 186 -0.14 -11.99 -2.82
C LYS A 186 -1.52 -11.33 -2.76
N GLY A 187 -2.51 -12.10 -2.35
CA GLY A 187 -3.79 -11.56 -1.89
C GLY A 187 -3.65 -10.84 -0.55
N THR A 188 -4.74 -10.23 -0.09
CA THR A 188 -4.77 -9.59 1.22
C THR A 188 -5.90 -10.14 2.09
N LEU A 189 -5.68 -10.12 3.41
CA LEU A 189 -6.73 -10.20 4.42
C LEU A 189 -6.50 -9.05 5.38
N ARG A 190 -7.43 -8.10 5.42
CA ARG A 190 -7.44 -7.02 6.40
C ARG A 190 -8.53 -7.28 7.41
N ALA A 191 -8.23 -7.10 8.68
CA ALA A 191 -9.17 -7.34 9.75
C ALA A 191 -9.13 -6.23 10.77
N ARG A 192 -10.32 -5.90 11.30
CA ARG A 192 -10.50 -5.06 12.47
C ARG A 192 -11.16 -5.89 13.55
N VAL A 193 -10.53 -5.89 14.71
CA VAL A 193 -11.03 -6.60 15.89
C VAL A 193 -11.02 -5.66 17.09
N LYS A 194 -11.80 -5.98 18.13
CA LYS A 194 -11.84 -5.18 19.36
C LYS A 194 -11.88 -6.04 20.60
N ILE A 195 -11.50 -5.44 21.72
CA ILE A 195 -11.58 -6.06 23.04
C ILE A 195 -11.82 -4.99 24.12
N ALA A 196 -12.59 -5.35 25.16
CA ALA A 196 -12.76 -4.50 26.33
C ALA A 196 -11.44 -4.37 27.09
N ARG A 197 -10.96 -3.13 27.33
CA ARG A 197 -9.64 -2.85 27.93
C ARG A 197 -9.53 -3.15 29.43
N GLY A 198 -10.66 -3.25 30.13
CA GLY A 198 -10.70 -3.33 31.60
C GLY A 198 -10.40 -1.98 32.28
N GLU A 199 -10.44 -1.95 33.63
CA GLU A 199 -10.33 -0.71 34.37
C GLU A 199 -8.89 -0.24 34.60
N GLU A 200 -7.94 -1.17 34.74
CA GLU A 200 -6.53 -0.85 35.07
C GLU A 200 -5.74 -0.32 33.89
N LEU A 201 -6.18 -0.63 32.65
CA LEU A 201 -5.60 -0.14 31.42
C LEU A 201 -6.42 1.08 30.94
N ALA A 202 -5.95 2.28 31.17
CA ALA A 202 -6.67 3.51 30.81
C ALA A 202 -6.62 3.82 29.30
N GLY A 203 -5.57 3.40 28.60
CA GLY A 203 -5.42 3.53 27.15
C GLY A 203 -4.35 2.62 26.58
N PHE A 204 -4.47 2.28 25.29
CA PHE A 204 -3.48 1.53 24.52
C PHE A 204 -3.52 2.00 23.06
N GLU A 205 -2.42 2.61 22.62
CA GLU A 205 -2.32 3.24 21.29
C GLU A 205 -1.05 2.75 20.59
N GLY A 206 -1.10 2.56 19.26
CA GLY A 206 0.08 2.19 18.50
C GLY A 206 -0.12 2.27 16.99
N GLY A 207 0.94 2.64 16.27
CA GLY A 207 0.96 2.72 14.82
C GLY A 207 0.04 3.80 14.22
N GLU A 208 0.18 4.06 12.94
CA GLU A 208 -0.60 5.07 12.21
C GLU A 208 -1.32 4.48 10.99
N VAL A 209 -0.76 3.43 10.40
CA VAL A 209 -1.27 2.80 9.16
C VAL A 209 -1.28 1.28 9.29
N ASP A 210 -2.28 0.66 8.68
CA ASP A 210 -2.56 -0.78 8.82
C ASP A 210 -1.44 -1.67 8.28
N ASN A 211 -0.78 -1.23 7.20
CA ASN A 211 0.18 -2.02 6.43
C ASN A 211 1.65 -1.85 6.87
N MET A 212 1.88 -1.39 8.09
CA MET A 212 3.23 -1.24 8.66
C MET A 212 3.33 -1.87 10.04
N VAL A 213 4.47 -2.49 10.33
CA VAL A 213 4.87 -2.85 11.68
C VAL A 213 5.05 -1.55 12.47
N PRO A 214 4.32 -1.33 13.58
CA PRO A 214 4.35 -0.05 14.29
C PRO A 214 5.67 0.15 15.04
N PRO A 215 6.41 1.26 14.77
CA PRO A 215 7.67 1.54 15.45
C PRO A 215 7.47 2.15 16.84
N GLN A 216 6.25 2.55 17.18
CA GLN A 216 5.93 3.12 18.49
C GLN A 216 4.55 2.68 18.93
N ALA A 217 4.43 2.38 20.22
CA ALA A 217 3.16 2.18 20.90
C ALA A 217 3.23 2.73 22.32
N GLU A 218 2.10 3.14 22.85
CA GLU A 218 2.00 3.67 24.21
C GLU A 218 0.75 3.14 24.94
N CYS A 219 0.83 3.08 26.25
CA CYS A 219 -0.32 2.79 27.07
C CYS A 219 -0.31 3.66 28.33
N VAL A 220 -1.47 3.74 28.97
CA VAL A 220 -1.60 4.34 30.31
C VAL A 220 -2.18 3.30 31.25
N VAL A 221 -1.46 2.99 32.32
CA VAL A 221 -1.87 2.04 33.37
C VAL A 221 -2.08 2.76 34.67
N ARG A 222 -3.07 2.31 35.48
CA ARG A 222 -3.47 2.97 36.75
C ARG A 222 -2.58 2.58 37.93
N VAL A 223 -1.27 2.75 37.75
CA VAL A 223 -0.26 2.67 38.81
C VAL A 223 0.63 3.91 38.74
N SER A 224 1.43 4.19 39.78
CA SER A 224 2.37 5.30 39.71
C SER A 224 3.50 5.04 38.69
N ALA A 225 4.11 6.13 38.19
CA ALA A 225 5.25 6.01 37.29
C ALA A 225 6.46 5.30 37.93
N GLU A 226 6.65 5.49 39.23
CA GLU A 226 7.69 4.83 40.00
C GLU A 226 7.45 3.33 40.11
N GLU A 227 6.22 2.89 40.36
CA GLU A 227 5.85 1.46 40.38
C GLU A 227 5.99 0.84 39.02
N ALA A 228 5.48 1.47 37.97
CA ALA A 228 5.61 0.98 36.59
C ALA A 228 7.08 0.83 36.19
N LYS A 229 7.91 1.84 36.45
CA LYS A 229 9.35 1.82 36.18
C LYS A 229 10.08 0.72 36.95
N ALA A 230 9.75 0.54 38.23
CA ALA A 230 10.34 -0.51 39.04
C ALA A 230 9.98 -1.91 38.54
N ALA A 231 8.71 -2.16 38.20
CA ALA A 231 8.21 -3.43 37.69
C ALA A 231 8.82 -3.78 36.33
N LEU A 232 8.86 -2.82 35.39
CA LEU A 232 9.49 -2.99 34.06
C LEU A 232 10.98 -3.29 34.22
N THR A 233 11.70 -2.54 35.06
CA THR A 233 13.14 -2.76 35.31
C THR A 233 13.39 -4.14 35.89
N ALA A 234 12.60 -4.58 36.87
CA ALA A 234 12.72 -5.90 37.47
C ALA A 234 12.45 -7.04 36.48
N SER A 235 11.64 -6.79 35.46
CA SER A 235 11.29 -7.72 34.39
C SER A 235 12.17 -7.61 33.13
N GLY A 236 13.20 -6.74 33.16
CA GLY A 236 14.19 -6.62 32.09
C GLY A 236 13.78 -5.70 30.91
N PHE A 237 12.70 -4.94 31.07
CA PHE A 237 12.24 -3.96 30.07
C PHE A 237 12.85 -2.59 30.36
N LEU A 238 13.90 -2.21 29.61
CA LEU A 238 14.75 -1.08 29.91
C LEU A 238 14.81 -0.06 28.77
N ALA A 239 15.25 1.18 29.10
CA ALA A 239 15.64 2.16 28.09
C ALA A 239 16.82 1.65 27.21
N PRO A 240 16.90 2.06 25.93
CA PRO A 240 16.03 3.05 25.29
C PRO A 240 14.71 2.49 24.71
N GLU A 241 14.48 1.21 24.79
CA GLU A 241 13.29 0.56 24.16
C GLU A 241 11.99 0.91 24.90
N TYR A 242 12.05 1.28 26.19
CA TYR A 242 10.88 1.64 27.01
C TYR A 242 11.11 2.94 27.76
N GLU A 243 10.13 3.81 27.71
CA GLU A 243 10.08 5.06 28.46
C GLU A 243 8.87 5.06 29.40
N VAL A 244 9.03 5.59 30.60
CA VAL A 244 7.96 5.70 31.59
C VAL A 244 7.88 7.15 32.07
N SER A 245 6.69 7.71 32.05
CA SER A 245 6.38 9.04 32.55
C SER A 245 5.06 9.05 33.33
N SER A 246 4.82 10.10 34.07
CA SER A 246 3.53 10.32 34.78
C SER A 246 2.49 10.81 33.76
N ASP A 247 1.25 10.34 33.92
CA ASP A 247 0.05 10.76 33.23
C ASP A 247 -1.05 11.06 34.23
N ASP A 248 -2.08 11.83 33.84
CA ASP A 248 -3.21 12.18 34.74
C ASP A 248 -3.96 10.94 35.25
N ALA A 249 -3.99 9.87 34.48
CA ALA A 249 -4.65 8.61 34.80
C ALA A 249 -3.72 7.56 35.45
N GLY A 250 -2.39 7.82 35.55
CA GLY A 250 -1.42 6.90 36.11
C GLY A 250 -0.04 6.97 35.50
N ALA A 251 0.52 5.83 35.06
CA ALA A 251 1.81 5.77 34.36
C ALA A 251 1.58 5.62 32.86
N LYS A 252 2.20 6.49 32.06
CA LYS A 252 2.35 6.36 30.63
C LYS A 252 3.62 5.58 30.32
N ILE A 253 3.50 4.49 29.55
CA ILE A 253 4.59 3.66 29.10
C ILE A 253 4.62 3.74 27.58
N VAL A 254 5.79 4.04 27.01
CA VAL A 254 6.03 4.07 25.56
C VAL A 254 7.01 2.99 25.21
N ALA A 255 6.69 2.17 24.20
CA ALA A 255 7.60 1.19 23.61
C ALA A 255 8.09 1.66 22.23
N HIS A 256 9.39 1.49 21.98
CA HIS A 256 10.06 1.85 20.73
C HIS A 256 10.53 0.60 20.00
N GLY A 257 9.92 0.30 18.88
CA GLY A 257 10.23 -0.81 17.98
C GLY A 257 10.95 -0.36 16.71
N VAL A 258 10.75 -1.11 15.62
CA VAL A 258 11.35 -0.84 14.31
C VAL A 258 10.28 -1.01 13.24
N ALA A 259 10.10 0.01 12.40
CA ALA A 259 9.15 -0.03 11.30
C ALA A 259 9.57 -1.02 10.22
N SER A 260 8.59 -1.72 9.63
CA SER A 260 8.74 -2.49 8.40
C SER A 260 7.40 -2.59 7.69
N HIS A 261 7.41 -2.83 6.38
CA HIS A 261 6.19 -3.03 5.62
C HIS A 261 5.54 -4.39 5.93
N ALA A 262 4.21 -4.48 5.88
CA ALA A 262 3.45 -5.72 6.14
C ALA A 262 3.81 -6.89 5.22
N ALA A 263 4.42 -6.64 4.06
CA ALA A 263 4.93 -7.67 3.17
C ALA A 263 6.26 -8.33 3.65
N ALA A 264 6.97 -7.69 4.58
CA ALA A 264 8.24 -8.16 5.15
C ALA A 264 8.32 -7.81 6.66
N PRO A 265 7.35 -8.24 7.48
CA PRO A 265 7.23 -7.82 8.88
C PRO A 265 8.39 -8.34 9.75
N GLU A 266 9.08 -9.39 9.31
CA GLU A 266 10.25 -9.98 9.96
C GLU A 266 11.47 -9.03 10.05
N HIS A 267 11.48 -7.96 9.26
CA HIS A 267 12.51 -6.91 9.34
C HIS A 267 12.16 -5.81 10.35
N GLY A 268 10.96 -5.87 10.93
CA GLY A 268 10.48 -4.93 11.93
C GLY A 268 10.51 -5.50 13.35
N LYS A 269 10.17 -4.62 14.32
CA LYS A 269 9.93 -4.97 15.71
C LYS A 269 8.67 -4.26 16.18
N SER A 270 7.58 -4.98 16.34
CA SER A 270 6.27 -4.41 16.67
C SER A 270 6.25 -3.81 18.08
N ALA A 271 6.09 -2.50 18.19
CA ALA A 271 5.96 -1.82 19.48
C ALA A 271 4.65 -2.21 20.21
N ILE A 272 3.58 -2.55 19.47
CA ILE A 272 2.32 -3.07 20.05
C ILE A 272 2.59 -4.39 20.78
N LEU A 273 3.30 -5.32 20.11
CA LEU A 273 3.66 -6.61 20.75
C LEU A 273 4.61 -6.41 21.93
N MET A 274 5.63 -5.54 21.77
CA MET A 274 6.58 -5.23 22.86
C MET A 274 5.86 -4.69 24.10
N LEU A 275 4.92 -3.79 23.91
CA LEU A 275 4.17 -3.17 25.00
C LEU A 275 3.27 -4.18 25.70
N ALA A 276 2.54 -5.02 24.95
CA ALA A 276 1.71 -6.07 25.51
C ALA A 276 2.54 -7.09 26.31
N ASP A 277 3.70 -7.51 25.78
CA ASP A 277 4.64 -8.42 26.46
C ASP A 277 5.17 -7.81 27.77
N ALA A 278 5.51 -6.53 27.73
CA ALA A 278 6.01 -5.81 28.91
C ALA A 278 4.95 -5.69 30.00
N LEU A 279 3.71 -5.33 29.67
CA LEU A 279 2.61 -5.21 30.61
C LEU A 279 2.28 -6.53 31.29
N GLU A 280 2.23 -7.62 30.52
CA GLU A 280 1.96 -8.97 31.05
C GLU A 280 3.07 -9.44 31.99
N LYS A 281 4.34 -9.41 31.54
CA LYS A 281 5.48 -9.93 32.29
C LYS A 281 5.84 -9.10 33.51
N ALA A 282 5.63 -7.78 33.45
CA ALA A 282 5.85 -6.89 34.59
C ALA A 282 4.69 -6.93 35.62
N GLY A 283 3.58 -7.61 35.30
CA GLY A 283 2.43 -7.71 36.19
C GLY A 283 1.76 -6.36 36.47
N LEU A 284 1.78 -5.45 35.51
CA LEU A 284 1.27 -4.07 35.67
C LEU A 284 -0.25 -3.96 35.57
N VAL A 285 -0.91 -5.03 35.13
CA VAL A 285 -2.37 -5.09 35.00
C VAL A 285 -2.87 -6.49 35.42
N GLY A 286 -4.10 -6.53 35.92
CA GLY A 286 -4.76 -7.78 36.34
C GLY A 286 -6.17 -7.89 35.75
N GLY A 287 -6.89 -8.95 36.14
CA GLY A 287 -8.31 -9.13 35.86
C GLY A 287 -8.68 -9.01 34.37
N ALA A 288 -9.60 -8.09 34.06
CA ALA A 288 -10.04 -7.85 32.68
C ALA A 288 -8.95 -7.19 31.82
N SER A 289 -8.17 -6.27 32.39
CA SER A 289 -7.07 -5.61 31.70
C SER A 289 -5.96 -6.57 31.31
N LEU A 290 -5.63 -7.55 32.16
CA LEU A 290 -4.68 -8.60 31.81
C LEU A 290 -5.18 -9.47 30.64
N ARG A 291 -6.47 -9.84 30.64
CA ARG A 291 -7.06 -10.59 29.52
C ARG A 291 -6.99 -9.80 28.20
N ALA A 292 -7.22 -8.48 28.25
CA ALA A 292 -7.07 -7.62 27.09
C ALA A 292 -5.64 -7.61 26.56
N VAL A 293 -4.66 -7.42 27.46
CA VAL A 293 -3.24 -7.44 27.11
C VAL A 293 -2.82 -8.78 26.53
N GLN A 294 -3.26 -9.90 27.13
CA GLN A 294 -2.99 -11.25 26.62
C GLN A 294 -3.59 -11.49 25.22
N ALA A 295 -4.80 -11.00 24.98
CA ALA A 295 -5.42 -11.09 23.65
C ALA A 295 -4.68 -10.22 22.60
N ILE A 296 -4.24 -9.02 22.99
CA ILE A 296 -3.40 -8.14 22.14
C ILE A 296 -2.06 -8.84 21.85
N HIS A 297 -1.41 -9.41 22.86
CA HIS A 297 -0.16 -10.16 22.70
C HIS A 297 -0.34 -11.34 21.75
N PHE A 298 -1.38 -12.17 21.97
CA PHE A 298 -1.71 -13.28 21.09
C PHE A 298 -1.93 -12.80 19.65
N PHE A 299 -2.68 -11.72 19.45
CA PHE A 299 -3.04 -11.22 18.13
C PHE A 299 -1.86 -10.62 17.37
N ALA A 300 -0.94 -9.95 18.09
CA ALA A 300 0.20 -9.25 17.51
C ALA A 300 1.47 -10.11 17.37
N GLN A 301 1.48 -11.35 17.91
CA GLN A 301 2.67 -12.21 17.88
C GLN A 301 2.96 -12.77 16.49
N GLY A 302 4.23 -13.08 16.25
CA GLY A 302 4.69 -13.71 15.01
C GLY A 302 4.58 -12.78 13.79
N CYS A 303 5.01 -13.32 12.65
CA CYS A 303 5.04 -12.60 11.37
C CYS A 303 4.31 -13.34 10.24
N TYR A 304 3.91 -14.60 10.47
CA TYR A 304 3.42 -15.46 9.39
C TYR A 304 2.02 -16.05 9.66
N GLY A 305 1.37 -15.61 10.74
CA GLY A 305 -0.02 -15.94 11.05
C GLY A 305 -0.29 -17.39 11.46
N GLU A 306 0.71 -18.12 11.97
CA GLU A 306 0.57 -19.51 12.45
C GLU A 306 -0.49 -19.60 13.54
N HIS A 307 -0.45 -18.71 14.52
CA HIS A 307 -1.36 -18.65 15.65
C HIS A 307 -2.81 -18.29 15.23
N MET A 308 -2.97 -17.63 14.08
CA MET A 308 -4.27 -17.29 13.49
C MET A 308 -4.76 -18.36 12.49
N GLY A 309 -4.02 -19.44 12.29
CA GLY A 309 -4.39 -20.53 11.38
C GLY A 309 -4.33 -20.15 9.89
N ILE A 310 -3.62 -19.07 9.53
CA ILE A 310 -3.52 -18.56 8.15
C ILE A 310 -2.15 -18.75 7.52
N ALA A 311 -1.22 -19.44 8.22
CA ALA A 311 0.08 -19.76 7.66
C ALA A 311 -0.05 -20.58 6.36
N CYS A 312 0.57 -20.11 5.32
CA CYS A 312 0.62 -20.74 4.01
C CYS A 312 1.90 -20.30 3.30
N GLU A 313 2.48 -21.17 2.50
CA GLU A 313 3.71 -20.87 1.74
C GLU A 313 3.63 -21.51 0.36
N ASP A 314 4.15 -20.81 -0.64
CA ASP A 314 4.32 -21.31 -1.99
C ASP A 314 5.66 -20.86 -2.59
N PRO A 315 6.16 -21.53 -3.64
CA PRO A 315 7.46 -21.23 -4.23
C PRO A 315 7.51 -19.91 -5.02
N ASP A 316 6.37 -19.30 -5.35
CA ASP A 316 6.30 -18.10 -6.18
C ASP A 316 6.20 -16.81 -5.38
N THR A 317 5.41 -16.82 -4.30
CA THR A 317 5.19 -15.65 -3.45
C THR A 317 5.71 -15.83 -2.01
N GLY A 318 6.20 -17.03 -1.66
CA GLY A 318 6.71 -17.33 -0.33
C GLY A 318 5.62 -17.43 0.74
N LYS A 319 5.98 -17.09 1.97
CA LYS A 319 5.09 -17.20 3.13
C LYS A 319 4.01 -16.15 3.16
N THR A 320 2.80 -16.52 3.62
CA THR A 320 1.83 -15.55 4.14
C THR A 320 2.50 -14.70 5.22
N THR A 321 2.24 -13.40 5.25
CA THR A 321 2.72 -12.51 6.31
C THR A 321 1.56 -11.85 7.03
N MET A 322 1.79 -11.44 8.29
CA MET A 322 0.80 -10.76 9.13
C MET A 322 1.49 -9.71 10.00
N THR A 323 0.85 -8.56 10.14
CA THR A 323 1.19 -7.55 11.16
C THR A 323 -0.07 -6.93 11.73
N VAL A 324 0.00 -6.49 12.98
CA VAL A 324 -0.99 -5.58 13.58
C VAL A 324 -0.42 -4.18 13.48
N GLY A 325 -0.95 -3.41 12.53
CA GLY A 325 -0.42 -2.09 12.18
C GLY A 325 -0.93 -0.95 13.05
N VAL A 326 -2.14 -1.11 13.62
CA VAL A 326 -2.80 -0.05 14.41
C VAL A 326 -3.45 -0.65 15.66
N ALA A 327 -3.33 0.07 16.76
CA ALA A 327 -4.11 -0.10 17.97
C ALA A 327 -4.67 1.26 18.42
N ARG A 328 -5.97 1.34 18.75
CA ARG A 328 -6.62 2.58 19.22
C ARG A 328 -7.63 2.28 20.32
N THR A 329 -7.65 3.13 21.32
CA THR A 329 -8.65 3.08 22.39
C THR A 329 -9.86 3.94 22.06
N TYR A 330 -11.03 3.35 22.07
CA TYR A 330 -12.32 4.01 21.91
C TYR A 330 -13.19 3.73 23.15
N GLY A 331 -13.26 4.67 24.08
CA GLY A 331 -14.00 4.49 25.33
C GLY A 331 -13.45 3.32 26.14
N ASP A 332 -14.24 2.28 26.31
CA ASP A 332 -13.86 1.08 27.10
C ASP A 332 -13.30 -0.07 26.25
N GLU A 333 -13.10 0.14 24.94
CA GLU A 333 -12.62 -0.86 24.01
C GLU A 333 -11.29 -0.45 23.37
N ILE A 334 -10.47 -1.42 23.03
CA ILE A 334 -9.29 -1.28 22.18
C ILE A 334 -9.59 -1.94 20.86
N GLU A 335 -9.49 -1.19 19.77
CA GLU A 335 -9.59 -1.70 18.40
C GLU A 335 -8.18 -1.94 17.85
N LEU A 336 -8.02 -3.08 17.15
CA LEU A 336 -6.77 -3.52 16.53
C LEU A 336 -7.01 -3.76 15.05
N HIS A 337 -6.07 -3.30 14.22
CA HIS A 337 -6.11 -3.54 12.77
C HIS A 337 -4.97 -4.45 12.34
N ALA A 338 -5.29 -5.51 11.62
CA ALA A 338 -4.32 -6.43 11.03
C ALA A 338 -4.30 -6.33 9.50
N ASP A 339 -3.10 -6.36 8.94
CA ASP A 339 -2.84 -6.54 7.50
C ASP A 339 -2.09 -7.85 7.29
N CYS A 340 -2.69 -8.77 6.52
CA CYS A 340 -2.09 -10.04 6.14
C CYS A 340 -1.90 -10.08 4.63
N ARG A 341 -0.74 -10.57 4.18
CA ARG A 341 -0.42 -10.78 2.76
C ARG A 341 -0.44 -12.28 2.48
N LEU A 342 -1.50 -12.73 1.84
CA LEU A 342 -1.79 -14.15 1.61
C LEU A 342 -0.98 -14.67 0.42
N SER A 343 -0.26 -15.77 0.58
CA SER A 343 0.43 -16.42 -0.53
C SER A 343 -0.56 -16.84 -1.63
N VAL A 344 -0.10 -17.01 -2.87
CA VAL A 344 -0.99 -17.36 -3.99
C VAL A 344 -1.62 -18.75 -3.85
N ALA A 345 -1.05 -19.63 -3.04
CA ALA A 345 -1.64 -20.93 -2.72
C ALA A 345 -2.75 -20.85 -1.66
N ALA A 346 -2.91 -19.72 -0.97
CA ALA A 346 -3.94 -19.54 0.04
C ALA A 346 -5.31 -19.30 -0.61
N ASN A 347 -6.36 -19.89 0.01
CA ASN A 347 -7.73 -19.52 -0.32
C ASN A 347 -8.21 -18.40 0.62
N PRO A 348 -8.44 -17.16 0.13
CA PRO A 348 -8.72 -16.01 0.99
C PRO A 348 -9.95 -16.20 1.89
N ALA A 349 -11.02 -16.79 1.37
CA ALA A 349 -12.25 -17.01 2.15
C ALA A 349 -12.03 -18.03 3.31
N GLN A 350 -11.26 -19.08 3.06
CA GLN A 350 -10.90 -20.04 4.12
C GLN A 350 -9.97 -19.42 5.15
N MET A 351 -9.01 -18.59 4.71
CA MET A 351 -8.11 -17.88 5.62
C MET A 351 -8.87 -16.89 6.49
N ALA A 352 -9.84 -16.14 5.94
CA ALA A 352 -10.70 -15.26 6.71
C ALA A 352 -11.49 -16.03 7.79
N ALA A 353 -12.11 -17.16 7.44
CA ALA A 353 -12.87 -17.95 8.39
C ALA A 353 -12.00 -18.48 9.56
N ARG A 354 -10.79 -18.98 9.26
CA ARG A 354 -9.83 -19.44 10.30
C ARG A 354 -9.34 -18.30 11.18
N PHE A 355 -9.02 -17.16 10.57
CA PHE A 355 -8.62 -15.95 11.27
C PHE A 355 -9.70 -15.50 12.26
N GLU A 356 -10.94 -15.42 11.82
CA GLU A 356 -12.07 -15.02 12.67
C GLU A 356 -12.31 -15.99 13.82
N GLU A 357 -12.20 -17.30 13.57
CA GLU A 357 -12.31 -18.32 14.61
C GLU A 357 -11.19 -18.17 15.65
N ALA A 358 -9.95 -18.01 15.20
CA ALA A 358 -8.81 -17.81 16.10
C ALA A 358 -8.94 -16.52 16.93
N ALA A 359 -9.37 -15.42 16.31
CA ALA A 359 -9.60 -14.15 17.00
C ALA A 359 -10.67 -14.30 18.09
N ARG A 360 -11.82 -14.91 17.78
CA ARG A 360 -12.89 -15.16 18.77
C ARG A 360 -12.43 -16.07 19.91
N ASN A 361 -11.65 -17.11 19.61
CA ASN A 361 -11.10 -18.02 20.64
C ASN A 361 -10.11 -17.31 21.56
N ALA A 362 -9.44 -16.26 21.09
CA ALA A 362 -8.58 -15.39 21.88
C ALA A 362 -9.34 -14.30 22.67
N GLY A 363 -10.67 -14.26 22.57
CA GLY A 363 -11.52 -13.28 23.26
C GLY A 363 -11.64 -11.94 22.54
N LEU A 364 -11.31 -11.87 21.24
CA LEU A 364 -11.45 -10.71 20.40
C LEU A 364 -12.78 -10.75 19.64
N ASP A 365 -13.50 -9.64 19.62
CA ASP A 365 -14.69 -9.45 18.79
C ASP A 365 -14.27 -8.98 17.40
N VAL A 366 -14.65 -9.72 16.36
CA VAL A 366 -14.36 -9.36 14.98
C VAL A 366 -15.36 -8.30 14.51
N ILE A 367 -14.87 -7.13 14.15
CA ILE A 367 -15.67 -6.01 13.59
C ILE A 367 -15.84 -6.23 12.09
N GLU A 368 -14.74 -6.50 11.40
CA GLU A 368 -14.73 -6.62 9.94
C GLU A 368 -13.54 -7.47 9.48
N THR A 369 -13.76 -8.24 8.42
CA THR A 369 -12.71 -8.86 7.61
C THR A 369 -12.95 -8.54 6.13
N LYS A 370 -11.89 -8.18 5.42
CA LYS A 370 -11.90 -7.94 3.96
C LYS A 370 -10.78 -8.72 3.31
N THR A 371 -11.07 -9.37 2.20
CA THR A 371 -10.07 -10.10 1.43
C THR A 371 -10.00 -9.61 -0.01
N THR A 372 -8.81 -9.71 -0.59
CA THR A 372 -8.62 -9.64 -2.04
C THR A 372 -7.96 -10.92 -2.52
N ASP A 373 -8.35 -11.38 -3.70
CA ASP A 373 -7.77 -12.56 -4.30
C ASP A 373 -6.32 -12.30 -4.72
N PRO A 374 -5.43 -13.30 -4.62
CA PRO A 374 -4.10 -13.24 -5.19
C PRO A 374 -4.19 -13.25 -6.72
N VAL A 375 -3.19 -12.64 -7.36
CA VAL A 375 -3.02 -12.71 -8.81
C VAL A 375 -1.91 -13.70 -9.14
N PHE A 376 -2.18 -14.63 -10.04
CA PHE A 376 -1.18 -15.60 -10.49
C PHE A 376 -1.33 -15.87 -11.98
N ILE A 377 -0.21 -15.77 -12.68
CA ILE A 377 -0.08 -16.17 -14.10
C ILE A 377 1.08 -17.15 -14.19
N GLU A 378 0.88 -18.28 -14.83
CA GLU A 378 1.92 -19.29 -14.98
C GLU A 378 3.20 -18.71 -15.59
N LYS A 379 4.37 -19.06 -15.06
CA LYS A 379 5.68 -18.65 -15.61
C LYS A 379 5.85 -19.03 -17.08
N THR A 380 5.18 -20.10 -17.49
CA THR A 380 5.19 -20.62 -18.87
C THR A 380 4.22 -19.90 -19.81
N ASP A 381 3.40 -18.99 -19.30
CA ASP A 381 2.49 -18.19 -20.12
C ASP A 381 3.30 -17.41 -21.17
N PRO A 382 2.92 -17.47 -22.45
CA PRO A 382 3.65 -16.78 -23.52
C PRO A 382 3.82 -15.28 -23.30
N ARG A 383 2.90 -14.62 -22.57
CA ARG A 383 2.97 -13.18 -22.25
C ARG A 383 4.08 -12.92 -21.23
N VAL A 384 4.17 -13.75 -20.18
CA VAL A 384 5.23 -13.68 -19.17
C VAL A 384 6.59 -13.93 -19.82
N GLN A 385 6.69 -14.97 -20.65
CA GLN A 385 7.92 -15.31 -21.37
C GLN A 385 8.35 -14.20 -22.35
N ALA A 386 7.41 -13.57 -23.03
CA ALA A 386 7.70 -12.45 -23.94
C ALA A 386 8.25 -11.22 -23.18
N LEU A 387 7.68 -10.88 -22.01
CA LEU A 387 8.14 -9.77 -21.18
C LEU A 387 9.53 -10.04 -20.59
N GLN A 388 9.75 -11.24 -20.05
CA GLN A 388 11.07 -11.66 -19.56
C GLN A 388 12.14 -11.59 -20.65
N LYS A 389 11.82 -12.16 -21.83
CA LYS A 389 12.73 -12.12 -22.99
C LYS A 389 13.05 -10.68 -23.40
N ALA A 390 12.04 -9.82 -23.51
CA ALA A 390 12.24 -8.41 -23.87
C ALA A 390 13.16 -7.70 -22.90
N TYR A 391 13.02 -7.95 -21.61
CA TYR A 391 13.87 -7.36 -20.55
C TYR A 391 15.33 -7.79 -20.67
N PHE A 392 15.60 -9.08 -20.89
CA PHE A 392 16.97 -9.59 -20.99
C PHE A 392 17.66 -9.33 -22.35
N GLU A 393 16.90 -8.93 -23.36
CA GLU A 393 17.45 -8.52 -24.68
C GLU A 393 17.77 -7.01 -24.75
N MET A 394 17.39 -6.22 -23.72
CA MET A 394 17.67 -4.79 -23.61
C MET A 394 19.06 -4.50 -23.04
#